data_3bd8697f66d8dd80fdba25e855ec391f
#
_entry.id   3bd8697f66d8dd80fdba25e855ec391f
#
_cell.length_a   1.000
_cell.length_b   1.000
_cell.length_c   1.000
_cell.angle_alpha   90.00
_cell.angle_beta   90.00
_cell.angle_gamma   90.00
#
_symmetry.space_group_name_H-M   'P 1'
#
loop_
_entity.id
_entity.type
_entity.pdbx_description
1 polymer ?
#
loop_
_entity_poly.entity_id
_entity_poly.type
_entity_poly.pdbx_seq_one_letter_code
_entity_poly.pdbx_strand_id
1 'polypeptide(L)'
;MYHKIMVPLDLVHHAAQGKTIATAVELARIWKAHVVFVGVTANTPGTLAHSPEEFSEKLTGFAATHGKVIATSAHAVISHDPAVDLDSTLLKAVQETSADLVAMQTHHHRVTDWIWPSNGGTLATHADCSVMLVHD
;
A
#
# COMPACT_ATOMS: atom_id res chain seq x y z
N MET A 1 -5.95 18.23 -6.67
CA MET A 1 -5.97 17.42 -7.90
C MET A 1 -6.42 15.99 -7.60
N TYR A 2 -5.70 15.24 -6.79
CA TYR A 2 -6.17 13.94 -6.31
C TYR A 2 -6.83 14.08 -4.94
N HIS A 3 -7.77 13.17 -4.64
CA HIS A 3 -8.55 13.21 -3.40
C HIS A 3 -8.21 12.05 -2.46
N LYS A 4 -7.81 10.90 -3.02
CA LYS A 4 -7.45 9.72 -2.25
C LYS A 4 -6.26 9.00 -2.85
N ILE A 5 -5.18 8.93 -2.08
CA ILE A 5 -3.93 8.29 -2.47
C ILE A 5 -3.83 6.94 -1.76
N MET A 6 -3.79 5.86 -2.53
CA MET A 6 -3.53 4.52 -2.02
C MET A 6 -2.03 4.27 -1.99
N VAL A 7 -1.53 3.78 -0.87
CA VAL A 7 -0.12 3.37 -0.70
C VAL A 7 -0.09 1.90 -0.31
N PRO A 8 0.26 1.00 -1.24
CA PRO A 8 0.54 -0.38 -0.89
C PRO A 8 1.72 -0.44 0.08
N LEU A 9 1.50 -1.02 1.25
CA LEU A 9 2.46 -1.06 2.34
C LEU A 9 2.85 -2.48 2.71
N ASP A 10 4.15 -2.74 2.75
CA ASP A 10 4.71 -3.94 3.36
C ASP A 10 5.07 -3.62 4.82
N LEU A 11 4.24 -4.05 5.77
CA LEU A 11 4.46 -3.76 7.18
C LEU A 11 5.78 -4.32 7.73
N VAL A 12 6.29 -5.41 7.16
CA VAL A 12 7.58 -5.98 7.57
C VAL A 12 8.73 -5.10 7.12
N HIS A 13 8.64 -4.51 5.92
CA HIS A 13 9.71 -3.76 5.28
C HIS A 13 9.38 -2.29 5.06
N HIS A 14 8.47 -1.71 5.86
CA HIS A 14 8.02 -0.32 5.67
C HIS A 14 9.15 0.70 5.77
N ALA A 15 10.21 0.41 6.50
CA ALA A 15 11.38 1.29 6.59
C ALA A 15 12.04 1.52 5.22
N ALA A 16 12.05 0.51 4.36
CA ALA A 16 12.58 0.63 3.00
C ALA A 16 11.60 1.35 2.04
N GLN A 17 10.35 1.57 2.46
CA GLN A 17 9.36 2.34 1.70
C GLN A 17 9.30 3.82 2.12
N GLY A 18 10.23 4.28 2.90
CA GLY A 18 10.23 5.64 3.47
C GLY A 18 10.08 6.74 2.42
N LYS A 19 10.74 6.64 1.28
CA LYS A 19 10.63 7.61 0.19
C LYS A 19 9.23 7.64 -0.42
N THR A 20 8.64 6.49 -0.67
CA THR A 20 7.28 6.38 -1.22
C THR A 20 6.24 6.94 -0.24
N ILE A 21 6.36 6.59 1.04
CA ILE A 21 5.48 7.09 2.10
C ILE A 21 5.60 8.60 2.21
N ALA A 22 6.82 9.14 2.28
CA ALA A 22 7.05 10.59 2.35
C ALA A 22 6.48 11.32 1.14
N THR A 23 6.67 10.77 -0.06
CA THR A 23 6.11 11.34 -1.30
C THR A 23 4.59 11.40 -1.24
N ALA A 24 3.94 10.32 -0.86
CA ALA A 24 2.48 10.27 -0.74
C ALA A 24 1.95 11.27 0.30
N VAL A 25 2.61 11.37 1.46
CA VAL A 25 2.25 12.31 2.54
C VAL A 25 2.39 13.77 2.06
N GLU A 26 3.47 14.12 1.39
CA GLU A 26 3.68 15.48 0.87
C GLU A 26 2.65 15.85 -0.21
N LEU A 27 2.36 14.94 -1.13
CA LEU A 27 1.32 15.16 -2.13
C LEU A 27 -0.06 15.31 -1.48
N ALA A 28 -0.37 14.48 -0.49
CA ALA A 28 -1.62 14.57 0.25
C ALA A 28 -1.75 15.91 0.98
N ARG A 29 -0.65 16.43 1.53
CA ARG A 29 -0.63 17.73 2.19
C ARG A 29 -0.93 18.87 1.21
N ILE A 30 -0.32 18.83 0.02
CA ILE A 30 -0.51 19.85 -1.03
C ILE A 30 -1.95 19.85 -1.54
N TRP A 31 -2.51 18.67 -1.81
CA TRP A 31 -3.83 18.53 -2.42
C TRP A 31 -4.96 18.37 -1.42
N LYS A 32 -4.66 18.35 -0.12
CA LYS A 32 -5.61 18.02 0.95
C LYS A 32 -6.28 16.66 0.72
N ALA A 33 -5.50 15.72 0.22
CA ALA A 33 -5.97 14.37 -0.08
C ALA A 33 -5.91 13.46 1.16
N HIS A 34 -6.69 12.39 1.12
CA HIS A 34 -6.65 11.32 2.12
C HIS A 34 -5.67 10.25 1.67
N VAL A 35 -4.79 9.78 2.56
CA VAL A 35 -3.91 8.63 2.29
C VAL A 35 -4.50 7.37 2.91
N VAL A 36 -4.67 6.34 2.10
CA VAL A 36 -5.05 5.01 2.58
C VAL A 36 -3.87 4.04 2.41
N PHE A 37 -3.38 3.53 3.53
CA PHE A 37 -2.35 2.49 3.52
C PHE A 37 -3.02 1.14 3.35
N VAL A 38 -2.63 0.42 2.31
CA VAL A 38 -3.18 -0.90 1.99
C VAL A 38 -2.15 -1.97 2.27
N GLY A 39 -2.48 -2.88 3.16
CA GLY A 39 -1.67 -4.05 3.48
C GLY A 39 -2.36 -5.33 3.03
N VAL A 40 -1.58 -6.28 2.53
CA VAL A 40 -2.06 -7.60 2.15
C VAL A 40 -1.53 -8.61 3.16
N THR A 41 -2.41 -9.41 3.71
CA THR A 41 -2.07 -10.50 4.64
C THR A 41 -2.66 -11.82 4.18
N ALA A 42 -2.03 -12.92 4.59
CA ALA A 42 -2.58 -14.25 4.41
C ALA A 42 -3.56 -14.59 5.54
N ASN A 43 -4.44 -15.55 5.28
CA ASN A 43 -5.39 -16.04 6.29
C ASN A 43 -4.75 -17.00 7.31
N THR A 44 -3.45 -17.27 7.18
CA THR A 44 -2.69 -18.15 8.07
C THR A 44 -1.82 -17.34 9.01
N PRO A 45 -1.56 -17.82 10.24
CA PRO A 45 -0.63 -17.16 11.17
C PRO A 45 0.75 -16.95 10.55
N GLY A 46 1.32 -15.78 10.73
CA GLY A 46 2.66 -15.42 10.27
C GLY A 46 3.50 -14.80 11.38
N THR A 47 4.73 -14.41 11.04
CA THR A 47 5.67 -13.82 12.00
C THR A 47 5.26 -12.41 12.43
N LEU A 48 4.57 -11.67 11.57
CA LEU A 48 4.12 -10.31 11.85
C LEU A 48 2.81 -10.29 12.65
N ALA A 49 1.87 -11.16 12.29
CA ALA A 49 0.55 -11.21 12.90
C ALA A 49 0.03 -12.66 12.93
N HIS A 50 -0.66 -13.02 14.01
CA HIS A 50 -1.25 -14.34 14.16
C HIS A 50 -2.63 -14.47 13.54
N SER A 51 -3.27 -13.34 13.22
CA SER A 51 -4.60 -13.29 12.61
C SER A 51 -4.74 -12.08 11.69
N PRO A 52 -5.70 -12.09 10.76
CA PRO A 52 -6.02 -10.91 9.94
C PRO A 52 -6.43 -9.70 10.78
N GLU A 53 -7.11 -9.91 11.91
CA GLU A 53 -7.52 -8.85 12.83
C GLU A 53 -6.30 -8.18 13.48
N GLU A 54 -5.33 -8.95 13.93
CA GLU A 54 -4.06 -8.42 14.48
C GLU A 54 -3.29 -7.64 13.41
N PHE A 55 -3.24 -8.14 12.18
CA PHE A 55 -2.64 -7.43 11.05
C PHE A 55 -3.33 -6.09 10.80
N SER A 56 -4.66 -6.08 10.77
CA SER A 56 -5.45 -4.87 10.58
C SER A 56 -5.20 -3.83 11.67
N GLU A 57 -5.07 -4.25 12.93
CA GLU A 57 -4.73 -3.37 14.06
C GLU A 57 -3.34 -2.75 13.88
N LYS A 58 -2.36 -3.53 13.49
CA LYS A 58 -0.99 -3.04 13.24
C LYS A 58 -0.95 -2.05 12.08
N LEU A 59 -1.68 -2.33 11.00
CA LEU A 59 -1.78 -1.43 9.85
C LEU A 59 -2.47 -0.12 10.21
N THR A 60 -3.55 -0.19 10.99
CA THR A 60 -4.26 0.99 11.50
C THR A 60 -3.36 1.83 12.40
N GLY A 61 -2.59 1.20 13.28
CA GLY A 61 -1.61 1.87 14.12
C GLY A 61 -0.54 2.59 13.31
N PHE A 62 -0.05 1.96 12.24
CA PHE A 62 0.89 2.59 11.31
C PHE A 62 0.28 3.83 10.63
N ALA A 63 -0.92 3.70 10.09
CA ALA A 63 -1.62 4.80 9.44
C ALA A 63 -1.82 5.98 10.43
N ALA A 64 -2.16 5.69 11.67
CA ALA A 64 -2.38 6.70 12.70
C ALA A 64 -1.12 7.52 13.01
N THR A 65 0.09 6.96 12.84
CA THR A 65 1.34 7.70 13.05
C THR A 65 1.49 8.88 12.08
N HIS A 66 0.86 8.81 10.92
CA HIS A 66 0.84 9.89 9.91
C HIS A 66 -0.40 10.78 9.99
N GLY A 67 -1.37 10.41 10.82
CA GLY A 67 -2.68 11.08 10.90
C GLY A 67 -2.65 12.47 11.55
N LYS A 68 -1.52 12.91 12.08
CA LYS A 68 -1.37 14.25 12.67
C LYS A 68 -1.23 15.37 11.63
N VAL A 69 -0.79 15.03 10.44
CA VAL A 69 -0.46 15.98 9.37
C VAL A 69 -1.48 15.94 8.24
N ILE A 70 -1.97 14.75 7.93
CA ILE A 70 -2.93 14.49 6.84
C ILE A 70 -4.00 13.51 7.30
N ALA A 71 -5.12 13.45 6.58
CA ALA A 71 -6.12 12.41 6.81
C ALA A 71 -5.57 11.06 6.34
N THR A 72 -5.59 10.06 7.22
CA THR A 72 -5.11 8.71 6.93
C THR A 72 -6.11 7.65 7.33
N SER A 73 -6.05 6.52 6.64
CA SER A 73 -6.74 5.29 7.03
C SER A 73 -5.94 4.06 6.62
N ALA A 74 -6.38 2.91 7.08
CA ALA A 74 -5.81 1.62 6.74
C ALA A 74 -6.87 0.75 6.09
N HIS A 75 -6.44 -0.07 5.12
CA HIS A 75 -7.29 -1.06 4.48
C HIS A 75 -6.50 -2.37 4.36
N ALA A 76 -6.86 -3.34 5.18
CA ALA A 76 -6.26 -4.67 5.16
C ALA A 76 -7.02 -5.57 4.20
N VAL A 77 -6.31 -6.28 3.34
CA VAL A 77 -6.86 -7.24 2.40
C VAL A 77 -6.30 -8.62 2.71
N ILE A 78 -7.18 -9.61 2.76
CA ILE A 78 -6.81 -11.01 2.94
C ILE A 78 -6.65 -11.64 1.56
N SER A 79 -5.51 -12.28 1.31
CA SER A 79 -5.27 -13.07 0.12
C SER A 79 -4.97 -14.51 0.52
N HIS A 80 -5.50 -15.47 -0.23
CA HIS A 80 -5.21 -16.89 0.00
C HIS A 80 -3.78 -17.26 -0.42
N ASP A 81 -3.27 -16.61 -1.45
CA ASP A 81 -1.90 -16.76 -1.93
C ASP A 81 -1.36 -15.40 -2.38
N PRO A 82 -0.77 -14.61 -1.44
CA PRO A 82 -0.25 -13.29 -1.75
C PRO A 82 0.82 -13.26 -2.86
N ALA A 83 1.53 -14.36 -3.05
CA ALA A 83 2.57 -14.44 -4.09
C ALA A 83 1.98 -14.54 -5.51
N VAL A 84 0.79 -15.14 -5.65
CA VAL A 84 0.13 -15.36 -6.95
C VAL A 84 -0.93 -14.31 -7.23
N ASP A 85 -1.72 -13.92 -6.22
CA ASP A 85 -2.92 -13.09 -6.37
C ASP A 85 -2.68 -11.60 -6.10
N LEU A 86 -1.44 -11.18 -5.98
CA LEU A 86 -1.12 -9.83 -5.52
C LEU A 86 -1.64 -8.73 -6.45
N ASP A 87 -1.47 -8.91 -7.76
CA ASP A 87 -1.91 -7.92 -8.75
C ASP A 87 -3.43 -7.73 -8.70
N SER A 88 -4.18 -8.83 -8.73
CA SER A 88 -5.64 -8.79 -8.65
C SER A 88 -6.12 -8.26 -7.30
N THR A 89 -5.41 -8.57 -6.22
CA THR A 89 -5.69 -8.08 -4.87
C THR A 89 -5.51 -6.57 -4.78
N LEU A 90 -4.44 -6.02 -5.36
CA LEU A 90 -4.21 -4.58 -5.39
C LEU A 90 -5.21 -3.84 -6.27
N LEU A 91 -5.55 -4.38 -7.44
CA LEU A 91 -6.59 -3.81 -8.30
C LEU A 91 -7.95 -3.75 -7.59
N LYS A 92 -8.29 -4.80 -6.86
CA LYS A 92 -9.50 -4.83 -6.04
C LYS A 92 -9.44 -3.77 -4.92
N ALA A 93 -8.30 -3.62 -4.27
CA ALA A 93 -8.11 -2.61 -3.23
C ALA A 93 -8.27 -1.18 -3.77
N VAL A 94 -7.82 -0.90 -5.00
CA VAL A 94 -8.06 0.39 -5.67
C VAL A 94 -9.56 0.68 -5.75
N GLN A 95 -10.34 -0.31 -6.18
CA GLN A 95 -11.80 -0.17 -6.28
C GLN A 95 -12.45 -0.01 -4.91
N GLU A 96 -12.11 -0.86 -3.94
CA GLU A 96 -12.67 -0.84 -2.59
C GLU A 96 -12.39 0.46 -1.84
N THR A 97 -11.21 1.02 -2.05
CA THR A 97 -10.80 2.29 -1.41
C THR A 97 -11.27 3.51 -2.20
N SER A 98 -11.70 3.35 -3.44
CA SER A 98 -12.01 4.45 -4.37
C SER A 98 -10.83 5.41 -4.52
N ALA A 99 -9.62 4.87 -4.58
CA ALA A 99 -8.41 5.66 -4.78
C ALA A 99 -8.34 6.21 -6.21
N ASP A 100 -7.92 7.46 -6.34
CA ASP A 100 -7.72 8.11 -7.64
C ASP A 100 -6.23 8.27 -8.00
N LEU A 101 -5.35 7.97 -7.04
CA LEU A 101 -3.91 7.83 -7.24
C LEU A 101 -3.37 6.66 -6.43
N VAL A 102 -2.50 5.85 -7.03
CA VAL A 102 -1.66 4.89 -6.31
C VAL A 102 -0.23 5.38 -6.30
N ALA A 103 0.38 5.46 -5.13
CA ALA A 103 1.82 5.70 -4.99
C ALA A 103 2.48 4.39 -4.55
N MET A 104 3.27 3.81 -5.42
CA MET A 104 3.84 2.48 -5.25
C MET A 104 5.35 2.49 -5.42
N GLN A 105 6.04 1.80 -4.54
CA GLN A 105 7.49 1.65 -4.65
C GLN A 105 7.85 0.66 -5.75
N THR A 106 8.89 1.01 -6.53
CA THR A 106 9.54 0.07 -7.44
C THR A 106 10.87 -0.39 -6.86
N HIS A 107 11.33 -1.57 -7.29
CA HIS A 107 12.61 -2.12 -6.84
C HIS A 107 13.61 -2.23 -7.97
N HIS A 108 14.89 -2.07 -7.62
CA HIS A 108 15.96 -2.66 -8.39
C HIS A 108 15.91 -4.19 -8.22
N HIS A 109 16.11 -4.93 -9.29
CA HIS A 109 16.00 -6.39 -9.40
C HIS A 109 16.91 -7.22 -8.46
N ARG A 110 17.51 -6.63 -7.44
CA ARG A 110 18.49 -7.29 -6.56
C ARG A 110 17.94 -7.71 -5.19
N VAL A 111 16.69 -7.38 -4.87
CA VAL A 111 16.12 -7.72 -3.58
C VAL A 111 15.04 -8.78 -3.80
N THR A 112 15.40 -10.02 -3.47
CA THR A 112 14.56 -11.22 -3.72
C THR A 112 13.46 -11.45 -2.69
N ASP A 113 13.46 -10.70 -1.58
CA ASP A 113 12.60 -10.98 -0.43
C ASP A 113 11.36 -10.07 -0.33
N TRP A 114 11.05 -9.35 -1.39
CA TRP A 114 9.94 -8.40 -1.39
C TRP A 114 8.66 -9.01 -1.93
N ILE A 115 7.56 -8.67 -1.25
CA ILE A 115 6.20 -9.06 -1.63
C ILE A 115 5.76 -8.42 -2.96
N TRP A 116 6.39 -7.29 -3.38
CA TRP A 116 5.97 -6.46 -4.52
C TRP A 116 6.94 -6.42 -5.72
N PRO A 117 7.47 -7.51 -6.24
CA PRO A 117 8.65 -7.42 -7.11
C PRO A 117 8.43 -6.78 -8.49
N SER A 118 7.23 -6.77 -9.06
CA SER A 118 7.02 -6.28 -10.44
C SER A 118 5.63 -5.73 -10.73
N ASN A 119 4.84 -5.45 -9.71
CA ASN A 119 3.40 -5.23 -9.87
C ASN A 119 3.01 -3.80 -10.28
N GLY A 120 3.96 -2.86 -10.24
CA GLY A 120 3.72 -1.48 -10.64
C GLY A 120 3.30 -1.33 -12.10
N GLY A 121 3.92 -2.09 -13.01
CA GLY A 121 3.57 -2.08 -14.42
C GLY A 121 2.18 -2.64 -14.68
N THR A 122 1.85 -3.78 -14.08
CA THR A 122 0.52 -4.39 -14.18
C THR A 122 -0.55 -3.47 -13.61
N LEU A 123 -0.29 -2.89 -12.45
CA LEU A 123 -1.23 -1.96 -11.82
C LEU A 123 -1.44 -0.71 -12.68
N ALA A 124 -0.36 -0.12 -13.22
CA ALA A 124 -0.43 1.04 -14.08
C ALA A 124 -1.20 0.79 -15.38
N THR A 125 -1.18 -0.45 -15.88
CA THR A 125 -1.86 -0.81 -17.12
C THR A 125 -3.34 -1.12 -16.93
N HIS A 126 -3.72 -1.66 -15.77
CA HIS A 126 -5.07 -2.21 -15.54
C HIS A 126 -5.90 -1.42 -14.52
N ALA A 127 -5.29 -0.52 -13.74
CA ALA A 127 -6.04 0.28 -12.79
C ALA A 127 -6.80 1.42 -13.48
N ASP A 128 -8.01 1.71 -13.00
CA ASP A 128 -8.81 2.84 -13.45
C ASP A 128 -8.44 4.16 -12.76
N CYS A 129 -7.18 4.29 -12.35
CA CYS A 129 -6.66 5.49 -11.68
C CYS A 129 -5.20 5.76 -12.08
N SER A 130 -4.70 6.91 -11.70
CA SER A 130 -3.28 7.23 -11.90
C SER A 130 -2.39 6.36 -11.01
N VAL A 131 -1.23 5.97 -11.54
CA VAL A 131 -0.23 5.21 -10.78
C VAL A 131 1.11 5.92 -10.85
N MET A 132 1.67 6.22 -9.68
CA MET A 132 2.99 6.81 -9.54
C MET A 132 3.95 5.73 -9.03
N LEU A 133 5.00 5.46 -9.79
CA LEU A 133 6.07 4.55 -9.38
C LEU A 133 7.21 5.36 -8.79
N VAL A 134 7.52 5.09 -7.52
CA VAL A 134 8.59 5.77 -6.79
C VAL A 134 9.80 4.85 -6.71
N HIS A 135 10.92 5.31 -7.23
CA HIS A 135 12.21 4.60 -7.14
C HIS A 135 12.95 4.98 -5.86
N ASP A 136 13.67 4.03 -5.31
CA ASP A 136 14.54 4.23 -4.14
C ASP A 136 15.62 5.30 -4.40
#